data_672bddc081a7f9484bab2d5bb258d2c3
#
_entry.id   672bddc081a7f9484bab2d5bb258d2c3
#
_cell.length_a   1.000
_cell.length_b   1.000
_cell.length_c   1.000
_cell.angle_alpha   90.00
_cell.angle_beta   90.00
_cell.angle_gamma   90.00
#
_symmetry.space_group_name_H-M   'P 1'
#
loop_
_entity.id
_entity.type
_entity.pdbx_description
1 polymer ?
#
loop_
_entity_poly.entity_id
_entity_poly.type
_entity_poly.pdbx_seq_one_letter_code
_entity_poly.pdbx_strand_id
1 'polypeptide(L)'
;MDKYRLLYVLVLSCVTTVLPAQLKDYSSQVDSVLNLMTIQEKVGQMIQYSNNKLLTGPALDTSNRTEEIKRGEVGSVFNIITVERAKQYQDLAMQSRLRIPLLFGLDVLHGLKTIFPIPLAEAASFNLDLMRKTANVAAAETSSLGIHWTFAPMVDVSRDARWGRSMEGAGEDTWYGSQVAKARIEGFQGSNYDEKRTVLACA
;
A
#
# COMPACT_ATOMS: atom_id res chain seq x y z
N MET A 1 33.29 -33.55 -35.25
CA MET A 1 32.22 -33.07 -34.31
C MET A 1 32.54 -31.62 -33.95
N ASP A 2 31.72 -30.71 -34.44
CA ASP A 2 32.03 -29.28 -34.49
C ASP A 2 32.03 -28.64 -33.10
N LYS A 3 33.14 -28.00 -32.74
CA LYS A 3 33.30 -27.23 -31.50
C LYS A 3 32.23 -26.16 -31.31
N TYR A 4 31.59 -25.71 -32.38
CA TYR A 4 30.55 -24.69 -32.33
C TYR A 4 29.17 -25.24 -31.95
N ARG A 5 28.89 -26.52 -32.09
CA ARG A 5 27.66 -27.15 -31.64
C ARG A 5 27.55 -27.22 -30.11
N LEU A 6 28.71 -27.38 -29.44
CA LEU A 6 28.75 -27.42 -27.97
C LEU A 6 28.53 -26.03 -27.36
N LEU A 7 28.97 -24.97 -28.07
CA LEU A 7 28.77 -23.58 -27.59
C LEU A 7 27.30 -23.14 -27.70
N TYR A 8 26.58 -23.57 -28.74
CA TYR A 8 25.14 -23.28 -28.89
C TYR A 8 24.26 -23.96 -27.84
N VAL A 9 24.64 -25.17 -27.41
CA VAL A 9 23.88 -25.87 -26.34
C VAL A 9 24.12 -25.23 -24.96
N LEU A 10 25.31 -24.67 -24.72
CA LEU A 10 25.62 -23.99 -23.44
C LEU A 10 24.98 -22.59 -23.32
N VAL A 11 24.75 -21.90 -24.45
CA VAL A 11 24.08 -20.59 -24.47
C VAL A 11 22.57 -20.74 -24.32
N LEU A 12 21.98 -21.85 -24.76
CA LEU A 12 20.54 -22.09 -24.63
C LEU A 12 20.09 -22.58 -23.25
N SER A 13 21.01 -22.99 -22.37
CA SER A 13 20.68 -23.47 -21.04
C SER A 13 20.68 -22.36 -19.96
N CYS A 14 21.00 -21.13 -20.32
CA CYS A 14 20.92 -19.95 -19.44
C CYS A 14 19.67 -19.10 -19.64
N VAL A 15 18.58 -19.69 -20.13
CA VAL A 15 17.26 -19.06 -19.92
C VAL A 15 16.89 -19.30 -18.46
N THR A 16 17.33 -18.42 -17.60
CA THR A 16 16.77 -18.29 -16.26
C THR A 16 15.28 -18.04 -16.42
N THR A 17 14.48 -19.08 -16.26
CA THR A 17 13.05 -18.91 -16.03
C THR A 17 12.93 -18.11 -14.74
N VAL A 18 12.73 -16.79 -14.87
CA VAL A 18 12.20 -15.98 -13.78
C VAL A 18 10.80 -16.54 -13.56
N LEU A 19 10.67 -17.51 -12.65
CA LEU A 19 9.39 -17.94 -12.16
C LEU A 19 8.77 -16.70 -11.51
N PRO A 20 7.61 -16.22 -12.01
CA PRO A 20 6.89 -15.17 -11.30
C PRO A 20 6.67 -15.68 -9.88
N ALA A 21 6.97 -14.86 -8.88
CA ALA A 21 6.64 -15.19 -7.50
C ALA A 21 5.17 -15.56 -7.47
N GLN A 22 4.87 -16.84 -7.24
CA GLN A 22 3.52 -17.34 -7.24
C GLN A 22 2.86 -16.77 -5.98
N LEU A 23 2.00 -15.78 -6.15
CA LEU A 23 1.20 -15.23 -5.05
C LEU A 23 0.43 -16.39 -4.43
N LYS A 24 0.53 -16.50 -3.14
CA LYS A 24 -0.20 -17.53 -2.39
C LYS A 24 -1.70 -17.32 -2.61
N ASP A 25 -2.39 -18.34 -3.09
CA ASP A 25 -3.82 -18.29 -3.32
C ASP A 25 -4.58 -18.48 -1.99
N TYR A 26 -5.33 -17.46 -1.60
CA TYR A 26 -6.17 -17.45 -0.41
C TYR A 26 -7.68 -17.55 -0.73
N SER A 27 -8.06 -17.82 -1.98
CA SER A 27 -9.46 -17.79 -2.42
C SER A 27 -10.37 -18.65 -1.56
N SER A 28 -9.95 -19.87 -1.21
CA SER A 28 -10.77 -20.76 -0.39
C SER A 28 -10.98 -20.23 1.04
N GLN A 29 -9.97 -19.58 1.63
CA GLN A 29 -10.07 -18.96 2.95
C GLN A 29 -11.01 -17.74 2.90
N VAL A 30 -10.87 -16.92 1.85
CA VAL A 30 -11.73 -15.76 1.61
C VAL A 30 -13.18 -16.20 1.45
N ASP A 31 -13.46 -17.20 0.62
CA ASP A 31 -14.79 -17.73 0.40
C ASP A 31 -15.40 -18.29 1.70
N SER A 32 -14.59 -18.98 2.51
CA SER A 32 -15.04 -19.50 3.80
C SER A 32 -15.51 -18.38 4.74
N VAL A 33 -14.76 -17.26 4.80
CA VAL A 33 -15.13 -16.11 5.63
C VAL A 33 -16.36 -15.39 5.05
N LEU A 34 -16.39 -15.17 3.73
CA LEU A 34 -17.50 -14.51 3.03
C LEU A 34 -18.84 -15.26 3.23
N ASN A 35 -18.81 -16.59 3.28
CA ASN A 35 -20.00 -17.41 3.53
C ASN A 35 -20.54 -17.28 4.97
N LEU A 36 -19.71 -16.89 5.92
CA LEU A 36 -20.12 -16.62 7.30
C LEU A 36 -20.67 -15.21 7.52
N MET A 37 -20.36 -14.27 6.60
CA MET A 37 -20.70 -12.86 6.76
C MET A 37 -22.16 -12.57 6.42
N THR A 38 -22.78 -11.73 7.24
CA THR A 38 -24.04 -11.05 6.90
C THR A 38 -23.81 -10.01 5.81
N ILE A 39 -24.89 -9.52 5.19
CA ILE A 39 -24.80 -8.43 4.19
C ILE A 39 -24.20 -7.18 4.83
N GLN A 40 -24.60 -6.85 6.07
CA GLN A 40 -24.07 -5.69 6.80
C GLN A 40 -22.55 -5.81 7.02
N GLU A 41 -22.07 -6.98 7.41
CA GLU A 41 -20.64 -7.22 7.58
C GLU A 41 -19.87 -7.15 6.24
N LYS A 42 -20.45 -7.66 5.14
CA LYS A 42 -19.88 -7.55 3.79
C LYS A 42 -19.75 -6.09 3.35
N VAL A 43 -20.83 -5.30 3.53
CA VAL A 43 -20.80 -3.85 3.23
C VAL A 43 -19.81 -3.15 4.15
N GLY A 44 -19.75 -3.54 5.43
CA GLY A 44 -18.79 -3.00 6.41
C GLY A 44 -17.33 -3.14 5.95
N GLN A 45 -16.95 -4.27 5.33
CA GLN A 45 -15.58 -4.44 4.81
C GLN A 45 -15.21 -3.43 3.71
N MET A 46 -16.20 -2.82 3.05
CA MET A 46 -16.00 -1.78 2.03
C MET A 46 -16.00 -0.36 2.63
N ILE A 47 -16.30 -0.21 3.92
CA ILE A 47 -16.35 1.09 4.59
C ILE A 47 -14.98 1.43 5.17
N GLN A 48 -14.50 2.63 4.85
CA GLN A 48 -13.33 3.25 5.45
C GLN A 48 -13.73 4.52 6.19
N TYR A 49 -13.41 4.59 7.48
CA TYR A 49 -13.56 5.81 8.25
C TYR A 49 -12.24 6.55 8.42
N SER A 50 -12.31 7.87 8.48
CA SER A 50 -11.16 8.69 8.87
C SER A 50 -11.15 8.97 10.37
N ASN A 51 -9.96 8.95 10.98
CA ASN A 51 -9.75 9.37 12.37
C ASN A 51 -9.67 10.90 12.44
N ASN A 52 -10.79 11.55 12.69
CA ASN A 52 -11.09 12.96 12.42
C ASN A 52 -10.28 14.03 13.17
N LYS A 53 -9.25 13.71 13.94
CA LYS A 53 -8.53 14.75 14.69
C LYS A 53 -7.61 15.64 13.84
N LEU A 54 -7.42 15.32 12.54
CA LEU A 54 -6.48 16.00 11.67
C LEU A 54 -7.11 16.50 10.35
N LEU A 55 -8.44 16.41 10.18
CA LEU A 55 -9.07 16.76 8.90
C LEU A 55 -9.42 18.24 8.82
N THR A 56 -9.03 18.87 7.73
CA THR A 56 -9.57 20.11 7.21
C THR A 56 -10.78 19.79 6.32
N GLY A 57 -11.99 19.83 6.85
CA GLY A 57 -13.22 19.53 6.08
C GLY A 57 -14.42 19.28 6.99
N PRO A 58 -15.62 19.07 6.42
CA PRO A 58 -16.80 18.77 7.22
C PRO A 58 -16.57 17.51 8.05
N ALA A 59 -16.57 17.64 9.36
CA ALA A 59 -16.45 16.49 10.27
C ALA A 59 -17.76 15.70 10.22
N LEU A 60 -17.69 14.44 9.80
CA LEU A 60 -18.78 13.50 9.97
C LEU A 60 -18.91 13.14 11.46
N ASP A 61 -20.14 12.95 11.93
CA ASP A 61 -20.43 12.52 13.28
C ASP A 61 -19.70 11.21 13.62
N THR A 62 -18.91 11.23 14.69
CA THR A 62 -18.08 10.11 15.12
C THR A 62 -18.71 9.29 16.24
N SER A 63 -19.93 9.64 16.69
CA SER A 63 -20.55 9.12 17.93
C SER A 63 -20.80 7.61 17.89
N ASN A 64 -21.02 7.01 16.73
CA ASN A 64 -21.37 5.60 16.59
C ASN A 64 -20.24 4.68 16.12
N ARG A 65 -19.06 5.21 15.76
CA ARG A 65 -17.98 4.42 15.14
C ARG A 65 -17.47 3.26 15.99
N THR A 66 -17.37 3.46 17.30
CA THR A 66 -16.93 2.40 18.21
C THR A 66 -17.87 1.19 18.15
N GLU A 67 -19.17 1.44 18.16
CA GLU A 67 -20.17 0.36 18.11
C GLU A 67 -20.26 -0.27 16.72
N GLU A 68 -20.10 0.49 15.65
CA GLU A 68 -20.03 -0.03 14.27
C GLU A 68 -18.82 -0.96 14.07
N ILE A 69 -17.65 -0.59 14.59
CA ILE A 69 -16.46 -1.45 14.58
C ILE A 69 -16.71 -2.75 15.34
N LYS A 70 -17.30 -2.69 16.53
CA LYS A 70 -17.63 -3.86 17.34
C LYS A 70 -18.66 -4.79 16.66
N ARG A 71 -19.54 -4.23 15.82
CA ARG A 71 -20.48 -5.03 15.03
C ARG A 71 -19.88 -5.61 13.75
N GLY A 72 -18.63 -5.26 13.41
CA GLY A 72 -17.98 -5.69 12.16
C GLY A 72 -18.48 -4.94 10.92
N GLU A 73 -19.01 -3.74 11.09
CA GLU A 73 -19.58 -2.89 10.03
C GLU A 73 -18.55 -1.87 9.48
N VAL A 74 -17.27 -2.05 9.78
CA VAL A 74 -16.14 -1.22 9.31
C VAL A 74 -14.98 -2.12 8.94
N GLY A 75 -14.43 -1.96 7.75
CA GLY A 75 -13.30 -2.75 7.26
C GLY A 75 -11.95 -2.04 7.41
N SER A 76 -11.94 -0.70 7.39
CA SER A 76 -10.70 0.06 7.44
C SER A 76 -10.85 1.39 8.14
N VAL A 77 -9.73 1.90 8.67
CA VAL A 77 -9.64 3.25 9.27
C VAL A 77 -8.43 3.97 8.69
N PHE A 78 -8.65 5.21 8.29
CA PHE A 78 -7.65 6.11 7.73
C PHE A 78 -7.15 7.12 8.76
N ASN A 79 -5.92 7.62 8.61
CA ASN A 79 -5.31 8.63 9.50
C ASN A 79 -5.06 8.16 10.94
N ILE A 80 -4.68 6.91 11.11
CA ILE A 80 -4.11 6.43 12.37
C ILE A 80 -2.61 6.74 12.36
N ILE A 81 -2.13 7.48 13.35
CA ILE A 81 -0.74 7.97 13.42
C ILE A 81 0.01 7.56 14.68
N THR A 82 -0.60 6.73 15.54
CA THR A 82 0.06 6.20 16.74
C THR A 82 -0.27 4.73 16.96
N VAL A 83 0.69 3.99 17.51
CA VAL A 83 0.56 2.57 17.84
C VAL A 83 -0.57 2.32 18.83
N GLU A 84 -0.71 3.19 19.84
CA GLU A 84 -1.74 3.07 20.88
C GLU A 84 -3.14 3.16 20.25
N ARG A 85 -3.31 4.07 19.29
CA ARG A 85 -4.60 4.23 18.61
C ARG A 85 -4.88 3.04 17.68
N ALA A 86 -3.88 2.58 16.95
CA ALA A 86 -4.00 1.38 16.12
C ALA A 86 -4.43 0.17 16.96
N LYS A 87 -3.76 -0.05 18.10
CA LYS A 87 -4.13 -1.12 19.04
C LYS A 87 -5.54 -0.96 19.57
N GLN A 88 -5.94 0.23 20.02
CA GLN A 88 -7.27 0.51 20.54
C GLN A 88 -8.36 0.12 19.51
N TYR A 89 -8.20 0.49 18.23
CA TYR A 89 -9.16 0.16 17.18
C TYR A 89 -9.16 -1.34 16.86
N GLN A 90 -8.00 -1.99 16.85
CA GLN A 90 -7.94 -3.46 16.66
C GLN A 90 -8.62 -4.20 17.82
N ASP A 91 -8.40 -3.77 19.06
CA ASP A 91 -9.06 -4.37 20.24
C ASP A 91 -10.59 -4.25 20.14
N LEU A 92 -11.13 -3.17 19.55
CA LEU A 92 -12.55 -3.04 19.26
C LEU A 92 -13.01 -4.01 18.15
N ALA A 93 -12.28 -4.12 17.05
CA ALA A 93 -12.61 -5.01 15.95
C ALA A 93 -12.60 -6.49 16.37
N MET A 94 -11.69 -6.86 17.26
CA MET A 94 -11.60 -8.22 17.83
C MET A 94 -12.75 -8.57 18.75
N GLN A 95 -13.63 -7.61 19.11
CA GLN A 95 -14.89 -7.87 19.83
C GLN A 95 -16.05 -8.20 18.88
N SER A 96 -15.87 -8.00 17.56
CA SER A 96 -16.89 -8.35 16.56
C SER A 96 -17.09 -9.88 16.46
N ARG A 97 -18.24 -10.29 15.93
CA ARG A 97 -18.63 -11.70 15.80
C ARG A 97 -17.62 -12.55 15.03
N LEU A 98 -17.08 -12.00 13.93
CA LEU A 98 -16.11 -12.71 13.06
C LEU A 98 -14.66 -12.40 13.41
N ARG A 99 -14.42 -11.41 14.27
CA ARG A 99 -13.08 -10.98 14.70
C ARG A 99 -12.14 -10.67 13.53
N ILE A 100 -12.68 -10.05 12.48
CA ILE A 100 -11.88 -9.63 11.32
C ILE A 100 -11.12 -8.37 11.72
N PRO A 101 -9.78 -8.34 11.62
CA PRO A 101 -8.98 -7.16 11.92
C PRO A 101 -9.28 -6.01 10.95
N LEU A 102 -9.15 -4.76 11.44
CA LEU A 102 -9.21 -3.57 10.61
C LEU A 102 -7.93 -3.42 9.77
N LEU A 103 -8.08 -2.92 8.55
CA LEU A 103 -6.98 -2.36 7.79
C LEU A 103 -6.80 -0.88 8.17
N PHE A 104 -5.54 -0.45 8.33
CA PHE A 104 -5.22 0.96 8.58
C PHE A 104 -4.49 1.55 7.39
N GLY A 105 -5.00 2.68 6.90
CA GLY A 105 -4.45 3.43 5.78
C GLY A 105 -3.88 4.78 6.20
N LEU A 106 -2.88 5.26 5.46
CA LEU A 106 -2.29 6.57 5.65
C LEU A 106 -1.71 7.09 4.34
N ASP A 107 -1.77 8.40 4.09
CA ASP A 107 -1.03 9.04 3.00
C ASP A 107 0.44 9.16 3.37
N VAL A 108 1.31 8.44 2.65
CA VAL A 108 2.76 8.46 2.83
C VAL A 108 3.42 8.77 1.49
N LEU A 109 3.29 10.02 1.05
CA LEU A 109 3.70 10.44 -0.30
C LEU A 109 5.21 10.59 -0.44
N HIS A 110 5.88 11.18 0.55
CA HIS A 110 7.33 11.42 0.52
C HIS A 110 7.99 11.23 1.90
N GLY A 111 7.66 10.13 2.57
CA GLY A 111 8.14 9.78 3.90
C GLY A 111 7.09 9.96 4.98
N LEU A 112 7.41 9.55 6.20
CA LEU A 112 6.53 9.65 7.36
C LEU A 112 7.22 10.40 8.50
N LYS A 113 8.20 9.79 9.17
CA LYS A 113 9.06 10.44 10.17
C LYS A 113 10.27 11.08 9.49
N THR A 114 10.90 10.34 8.59
CA THR A 114 11.93 10.84 7.68
C THR A 114 11.24 11.48 6.49
N ILE A 115 11.37 12.78 6.34
CA ILE A 115 10.81 13.53 5.22
C ILE A 115 11.81 13.54 4.07
N PHE A 116 11.39 12.98 2.94
CA PHE A 116 12.13 13.00 1.68
C PHE A 116 11.67 14.17 0.78
N PRO A 117 12.40 14.49 -0.30
CA PRO A 117 11.90 15.43 -1.29
C PRO A 117 10.52 15.04 -1.83
N ILE A 118 9.74 16.02 -2.28
CA ILE A 118 8.44 15.75 -2.90
C ILE A 118 8.62 14.82 -4.12
N PRO A 119 7.61 14.01 -4.48
CA PRO A 119 7.74 13.03 -5.57
C PRO A 119 8.21 13.62 -6.90
N LEU A 120 7.77 14.82 -7.25
CA LEU A 120 8.26 15.52 -8.45
C LEU A 120 9.77 15.81 -8.38
N ALA A 121 10.28 16.21 -7.22
CA ALA A 121 11.71 16.46 -7.04
C ALA A 121 12.54 15.16 -7.03
N GLU A 122 11.99 14.08 -6.43
CA GLU A 122 12.62 12.75 -6.54
C GLU A 122 12.66 12.30 -8.00
N ALA A 123 11.56 12.46 -8.76
CA ALA A 123 11.50 12.14 -10.18
C ALA A 123 12.52 12.90 -10.99
N ALA A 124 12.75 14.19 -10.71
CA ALA A 124 13.77 15.01 -11.38
C ALA A 124 15.20 14.51 -11.17
N SER A 125 15.45 13.62 -10.21
CA SER A 125 16.76 12.98 -10.04
C SER A 125 17.06 11.91 -11.09
N PHE A 126 16.06 11.39 -11.80
CA PHE A 126 16.15 10.25 -12.72
C PHE A 126 16.78 8.98 -12.11
N ASN A 127 16.72 8.84 -10.79
CA ASN A 127 17.32 7.72 -10.06
C ASN A 127 16.25 6.82 -9.43
N LEU A 128 15.80 5.81 -10.18
CA LEU A 128 14.76 4.86 -9.76
C LEU A 128 15.16 4.05 -8.50
N ASP A 129 16.45 3.75 -8.33
CA ASP A 129 16.94 3.03 -7.15
C ASP A 129 16.83 3.88 -5.88
N LEU A 130 17.08 5.19 -6.00
CA LEU A 130 16.89 6.11 -4.88
C LEU A 130 15.41 6.15 -4.48
N MET A 131 14.49 6.28 -5.44
CA MET A 131 13.04 6.32 -5.19
C MET A 131 12.52 5.02 -4.55
N ARG A 132 13.05 3.86 -4.97
CA ARG A 132 12.75 2.58 -4.31
C ARG A 132 13.23 2.57 -2.86
N LYS A 133 14.42 3.07 -2.58
CA LYS A 133 14.99 3.13 -1.22
C LYS A 133 14.23 4.07 -0.31
N THR A 134 13.85 5.27 -0.76
CA THR A 134 13.05 6.22 0.02
C THR A 134 11.68 5.66 0.35
N ALA A 135 11.01 5.01 -0.61
CA ALA A 135 9.74 4.31 -0.38
C ALA A 135 9.90 3.14 0.62
N ASN A 136 11.00 2.40 0.58
CA ASN A 136 11.25 1.31 1.53
C ASN A 136 11.47 1.82 2.95
N VAL A 137 12.19 2.93 3.14
CA VAL A 137 12.34 3.57 4.46
C VAL A 137 10.97 4.06 4.96
N ALA A 138 10.19 4.72 4.10
CA ALA A 138 8.85 5.17 4.42
C ALA A 138 7.93 4.01 4.82
N ALA A 139 7.99 2.87 4.11
CA ALA A 139 7.25 1.67 4.44
C ALA A 139 7.63 1.11 5.82
N ALA A 140 8.92 1.04 6.12
CA ALA A 140 9.41 0.56 7.41
C ALA A 140 8.93 1.43 8.58
N GLU A 141 8.93 2.74 8.41
CA GLU A 141 8.41 3.68 9.42
C GLU A 141 6.89 3.54 9.57
N THR A 142 6.17 3.43 8.47
CA THR A 142 4.71 3.31 8.40
C THR A 142 4.23 2.01 9.04
N SER A 143 4.82 0.88 8.67
CA SER A 143 4.49 -0.43 9.24
C SER A 143 4.78 -0.51 10.74
N SER A 144 5.79 0.22 11.23
CA SER A 144 6.11 0.29 12.66
C SER A 144 4.99 0.92 13.51
N LEU A 145 4.10 1.70 12.89
CA LEU A 145 2.91 2.27 13.53
C LEU A 145 1.68 1.35 13.45
N GLY A 146 1.80 0.19 12.80
CA GLY A 146 0.68 -0.73 12.58
C GLY A 146 -0.18 -0.34 11.37
N ILE A 147 0.33 0.48 10.45
CA ILE A 147 -0.35 0.84 9.21
C ILE A 147 -0.08 -0.25 8.16
N HIS A 148 -1.11 -0.62 7.40
CA HIS A 148 -1.08 -1.75 6.46
C HIS A 148 -0.97 -1.32 5.00
N TRP A 149 -1.46 -0.12 4.64
CA TRP A 149 -1.46 0.39 3.28
C TRP A 149 -1.28 1.90 3.21
N THR A 150 -0.78 2.36 2.06
CA THR A 150 -0.61 3.78 1.76
C THR A 150 -1.28 4.14 0.44
N PHE A 151 -1.85 5.35 0.33
CA PHE A 151 -2.39 5.90 -0.91
C PHE A 151 -1.28 6.59 -1.71
N ALA A 152 -0.28 5.80 -2.09
CA ALA A 152 0.89 6.18 -2.86
C ALA A 152 1.42 4.96 -3.65
N PRO A 153 2.09 5.19 -4.79
CA PRO A 153 2.44 6.47 -5.40
C PRO A 153 1.28 7.15 -6.14
N MET A 154 1.32 8.48 -6.27
CA MET A 154 0.48 9.23 -7.21
C MET A 154 0.94 8.90 -8.64
N VAL A 155 0.01 8.46 -9.49
CA VAL A 155 0.31 8.02 -10.87
C VAL A 155 -0.35 8.90 -11.94
N ASP A 156 -1.06 9.94 -11.53
CA ASP A 156 -1.64 10.90 -12.47
C ASP A 156 -0.57 11.62 -13.28
N VAL A 157 -0.86 11.84 -14.56
CA VAL A 157 0.01 12.58 -15.48
C VAL A 157 -0.25 14.08 -15.35
N SER A 158 0.70 14.80 -14.77
CA SER A 158 0.59 16.25 -14.57
C SER A 158 1.06 17.01 -15.81
N ARG A 159 0.11 17.49 -16.63
CA ARG A 159 0.40 18.29 -17.82
C ARG A 159 0.25 19.81 -17.60
N ASP A 160 -0.39 20.21 -16.52
CA ASP A 160 -0.64 21.61 -16.18
C ASP A 160 -0.11 21.89 -14.77
N ALA A 161 0.91 22.74 -14.68
CA ALA A 161 1.53 23.11 -13.41
C ALA A 161 0.59 23.88 -12.45
N ARG A 162 -0.56 24.34 -12.92
CA ARG A 162 -1.60 24.97 -12.07
C ARG A 162 -2.40 23.96 -11.27
N TRP A 163 -2.32 22.68 -11.62
CA TRP A 163 -2.96 21.62 -10.84
C TRP A 163 -2.28 21.48 -9.47
N GLY A 164 -3.05 21.65 -8.39
CA GLY A 164 -2.51 21.72 -7.03
C GLY A 164 -1.77 20.47 -6.53
N ARG A 165 -1.96 19.30 -7.19
CA ARG A 165 -1.31 18.04 -6.84
C ARG A 165 -0.16 17.66 -7.78
N SER A 166 0.27 18.54 -8.68
CA SER A 166 1.40 18.27 -9.60
C SER A 166 2.68 17.86 -8.89
N MET A 167 2.91 18.36 -7.68
CA MET A 167 4.06 18.05 -6.84
C MET A 167 4.09 16.61 -6.31
N GLU A 168 2.95 15.92 -6.30
CA GLU A 168 2.82 14.55 -5.77
C GLU A 168 3.17 13.47 -6.80
N GLY A 169 3.20 13.82 -8.09
CA GLY A 169 3.44 12.91 -9.20
C GLY A 169 4.86 12.97 -9.77
N ALA A 170 5.09 12.22 -10.84
CA ALA A 170 6.39 12.12 -11.52
C ALA A 170 6.55 13.07 -12.72
N GLY A 171 5.59 13.97 -12.97
CA GLY A 171 5.59 14.90 -14.10
C GLY A 171 4.68 14.47 -15.24
N GLU A 172 5.02 14.89 -16.48
CA GLU A 172 4.13 14.75 -17.64
C GLU A 172 4.45 13.55 -18.54
N ASP A 173 5.63 12.93 -18.40
CA ASP A 173 6.03 11.78 -19.22
C ASP A 173 5.43 10.48 -18.68
N THR A 174 4.57 9.86 -19.47
CA THR A 174 3.81 8.65 -19.07
C THR A 174 4.69 7.42 -18.91
N TRP A 175 5.72 7.27 -19.77
CA TRP A 175 6.63 6.12 -19.67
C TRP A 175 7.49 6.24 -18.41
N TYR A 176 8.10 7.39 -18.19
CA TYR A 176 8.91 7.63 -17.01
C TYR A 176 8.09 7.55 -15.73
N GLY A 177 6.89 8.14 -15.71
CA GLY A 177 5.94 8.01 -14.61
C GLY A 177 5.63 6.56 -14.25
N SER A 178 5.47 5.70 -15.25
CA SER A 178 5.27 4.25 -15.03
C SER A 178 6.48 3.58 -14.39
N GLN A 179 7.73 3.97 -14.76
CA GLN A 179 8.94 3.44 -14.13
C GLN A 179 9.08 3.91 -12.67
N VAL A 180 8.75 5.18 -12.41
CA VAL A 180 8.72 5.75 -11.05
C VAL A 180 7.68 5.04 -10.19
N ALA A 181 6.46 4.85 -10.71
CA ALA A 181 5.39 4.13 -10.02
C ALA A 181 5.84 2.70 -9.63
N LYS A 182 6.41 1.96 -10.59
CA LYS A 182 6.94 0.63 -10.33
C LYS A 182 8.01 0.63 -9.23
N ALA A 183 8.99 1.52 -9.31
CA ALA A 183 10.08 1.61 -8.33
C ALA A 183 9.55 1.91 -6.92
N ARG A 184 8.58 2.82 -6.80
CA ARG A 184 7.98 3.17 -5.50
C ARG A 184 7.10 2.05 -4.95
N ILE A 185 6.29 1.38 -5.78
CA ILE A 185 5.50 0.21 -5.39
C ILE A 185 6.42 -0.91 -4.87
N GLU A 186 7.48 -1.23 -5.60
CA GLU A 186 8.49 -2.20 -5.16
C GLU A 186 9.14 -1.79 -3.83
N GLY A 187 9.37 -0.50 -3.62
CA GLY A 187 9.90 0.04 -2.36
C GLY A 187 8.93 -0.12 -1.20
N PHE A 188 7.65 0.20 -1.38
CA PHE A 188 6.62 0.06 -0.34
C PHE A 188 6.30 -1.41 -0.02
N GLN A 189 6.16 -2.25 -1.02
CA GLN A 189 5.70 -3.63 -0.88
C GLN A 189 6.83 -4.65 -0.69
N GLY A 190 8.08 -4.25 -0.99
CA GLY A 190 9.22 -5.17 -0.94
C GLY A 190 9.09 -6.34 -1.92
N SER A 191 9.86 -7.38 -1.68
CA SER A 191 9.84 -8.63 -2.46
C SER A 191 8.94 -9.72 -1.86
N ASN A 192 8.54 -9.55 -0.60
CA ASN A 192 7.73 -10.52 0.13
C ASN A 192 6.76 -9.78 1.07
N TYR A 193 5.45 -9.98 0.88
CA TYR A 193 4.40 -9.36 1.69
C TYR A 193 4.36 -9.85 3.15
N ASP A 194 5.01 -10.97 3.47
CA ASP A 194 5.14 -11.46 4.83
C ASP A 194 6.22 -10.72 5.65
N GLU A 195 6.96 -9.81 5.02
CA GLU A 195 7.96 -9.00 5.71
C GLU A 195 7.28 -7.90 6.55
N LYS A 196 7.75 -7.76 7.80
CA LYS A 196 7.18 -6.80 8.76
C LYS A 196 7.42 -5.31 8.41
N ARG A 197 8.23 -5.04 7.40
CA ARG A 197 8.66 -3.68 7.01
C ARG A 197 7.99 -3.19 5.72
N THR A 198 6.92 -3.82 5.32
CA THR A 198 6.21 -3.53 4.08
C THR A 198 4.81 -3.00 4.35
N VAL A 199 4.30 -2.21 3.41
CA VAL A 199 2.92 -1.76 3.36
C VAL A 199 2.40 -1.92 1.94
N LEU A 200 1.10 -2.18 1.79
CA LEU A 200 0.47 -2.22 0.48
C LEU A 200 0.49 -0.82 -0.14
N ALA A 201 0.86 -0.75 -1.40
CA ALA A 201 0.77 0.48 -2.20
C ALA A 201 -0.58 0.52 -2.92
N CYS A 202 -1.20 1.69 -2.94
CA CYS A 202 -2.43 1.97 -3.68
C CYS A 202 -2.17 3.16 -4.61
N ALA A 203 -2.07 2.90 -5.92
CA ALA A 203 -1.81 3.87 -6.97
C ALA A 203 -3.12 4.47 -7.51
#